data_5bae4519f57fa2cb23e8216cd1f84f6e
#
_entry.id   5bae4519f57fa2cb23e8216cd1f84f6e
#
_cell.length_a   1.000
_cell.length_b   1.000
_cell.length_c   1.000
_cell.angle_alpha   90.00
_cell.angle_beta   90.00
_cell.angle_gamma   90.00
#
_symmetry.space_group_name_H-M   'P 1'
#
loop_
_entity.id
_entity.type
_entity.pdbx_description
1 polymer ?
#
loop_
_entity_poly.entity_id
_entity_poly.type
_entity_poly.pdbx_seq_one_letter_code
_entity_poly.pdbx_strand_id
1 'polypeptide(L)'
;MVPSASAAVTAPAAEPVRQVPPATLSMGPATPAPAKCDRRSLRSQRMLRRALAELVSDGEDVNAVTVAALTERAGLTRRTFYTHYRDIPDFIEQVEANILDEIRARIAHVAAADLASLYRNIEDLEPAPGSVELLAYLKRDGAVIGALLGPGGDPAFVQRIMDIARDTVADRMKTGIFPGVLGAFFDYYLAYVVAAEMGIVQRWFARGLRETPETMARIMTVAAFVRPGDLYGKPIDINVPEYGMKLMGLNLFGPLDDATDDADIKEDFNG
;
A
#
# COMPACT_ATOMS: atom_id res chain seq x y z
N MET A 1 66.22 -6.59 -40.99
CA MET A 1 66.07 -7.57 -42.10
C MET A 1 65.09 -8.61 -41.62
N VAL A 2 63.81 -8.41 -42.07
CA VAL A 2 62.62 -9.24 -41.73
C VAL A 2 62.40 -10.21 -42.88
N PRO A 3 61.94 -11.41 -42.69
CA PRO A 3 60.87 -11.84 -43.58
C PRO A 3 59.56 -12.16 -42.88
N SER A 4 58.54 -11.61 -43.48
CA SER A 4 57.13 -11.88 -43.38
C SER A 4 56.80 -13.35 -43.75
N ALA A 5 55.94 -13.99 -43.00
CA ALA A 5 55.24 -15.20 -43.44
C ALA A 5 53.76 -15.02 -43.15
N SER A 6 53.02 -14.75 -44.23
CA SER A 6 51.55 -14.75 -44.31
C SER A 6 51.08 -16.20 -44.37
N ALA A 7 50.28 -16.64 -43.41
CA ALA A 7 49.55 -17.89 -43.47
C ALA A 7 48.05 -17.58 -43.73
N ALA A 8 47.58 -17.91 -44.92
CA ALA A 8 46.16 -17.83 -45.29
C ALA A 8 45.37 -18.93 -44.59
N VAL A 9 44.43 -18.57 -43.77
CA VAL A 9 43.42 -19.48 -43.19
C VAL A 9 42.24 -19.57 -44.10
N THR A 10 42.06 -20.75 -44.70
CA THR A 10 40.92 -21.11 -45.55
C THR A 10 39.69 -21.29 -44.68
N ALA A 11 38.63 -20.55 -44.97
CA ALA A 11 37.34 -20.70 -44.32
C ALA A 11 36.63 -21.97 -44.83
N PRO A 12 35.97 -22.75 -43.96
CA PRO A 12 35.13 -23.85 -44.37
C PRO A 12 33.83 -23.38 -44.99
N ALA A 13 33.37 -24.10 -46.04
CA ALA A 13 32.17 -23.86 -46.82
C ALA A 13 30.93 -23.93 -45.94
N ALA A 14 30.01 -22.97 -46.18
CA ALA A 14 28.72 -22.92 -45.53
C ALA A 14 27.81 -24.03 -46.02
N GLU A 15 27.27 -24.82 -45.11
CA GLU A 15 26.17 -25.75 -45.40
C GLU A 15 24.88 -25.02 -45.70
N PRO A 16 23.98 -25.54 -46.54
CA PRO A 16 22.72 -24.88 -46.89
C PRO A 16 21.76 -24.93 -45.72
N VAL A 17 21.28 -23.75 -45.32
CA VAL A 17 20.24 -23.55 -44.29
C VAL A 17 18.94 -24.24 -44.76
N ARG A 18 18.54 -25.27 -44.02
CA ARG A 18 17.23 -25.91 -44.15
C ARG A 18 16.14 -24.91 -43.80
N GLN A 19 15.36 -24.49 -44.78
CA GLN A 19 14.15 -23.68 -44.52
C GLN A 19 13.12 -24.52 -43.76
N VAL A 20 12.86 -24.09 -42.52
CA VAL A 20 11.74 -24.58 -41.68
C VAL A 20 10.48 -23.87 -42.18
N PRO A 21 9.39 -24.56 -42.51
CA PRO A 21 8.15 -23.91 -42.90
C PRO A 21 7.56 -23.13 -41.72
N PRO A 22 6.86 -22.00 -41.94
CA PRO A 22 6.30 -21.20 -40.85
C PRO A 22 5.28 -22.05 -40.08
N ALA A 23 5.51 -22.12 -38.75
CA ALA A 23 4.57 -22.73 -37.83
C ALA A 23 3.24 -21.98 -37.94
N THR A 24 2.20 -22.68 -38.36
CA THR A 24 0.82 -22.22 -38.22
C THR A 24 0.55 -21.94 -36.75
N LEU A 25 0.41 -20.66 -36.40
CA LEU A 25 -0.08 -20.22 -35.09
C LEU A 25 -1.49 -20.80 -34.91
N SER A 26 -1.58 -21.94 -34.25
CA SER A 26 -2.83 -22.42 -33.70
C SER A 26 -3.31 -21.37 -32.71
N MET A 27 -4.36 -20.65 -33.09
CA MET A 27 -5.14 -19.82 -32.13
C MET A 27 -5.63 -20.76 -31.05
N GLY A 28 -5.02 -20.62 -29.85
CA GLY A 28 -5.50 -21.28 -28.65
C GLY A 28 -6.99 -20.95 -28.43
N PRO A 29 -7.74 -21.79 -27.71
CA PRO A 29 -9.16 -21.59 -27.52
C PRO A 29 -9.39 -20.21 -26.91
N ALA A 30 -10.23 -19.42 -27.59
CA ALA A 30 -10.68 -18.12 -27.07
C ALA A 30 -11.21 -18.32 -25.65
N THR A 31 -10.71 -17.52 -24.70
CA THR A 31 -11.23 -17.50 -23.33
C THR A 31 -12.74 -17.36 -23.39
N PRO A 32 -13.53 -18.29 -22.86
CA PRO A 32 -14.97 -18.21 -22.96
C PRO A 32 -15.44 -16.94 -22.25
N ALA A 33 -16.28 -16.15 -22.93
CA ALA A 33 -16.93 -15.00 -22.31
C ALA A 33 -17.66 -15.48 -21.04
N PRO A 34 -17.62 -14.71 -19.91
CA PRO A 34 -18.22 -15.14 -18.66
C PRO A 34 -19.68 -15.50 -18.87
N ALA A 35 -20.03 -16.73 -18.53
CA ALA A 35 -21.34 -17.30 -18.74
C ALA A 35 -22.42 -16.47 -18.02
N LYS A 36 -23.68 -16.51 -18.48
CA LYS A 36 -24.82 -15.82 -17.84
C LYS A 36 -24.95 -16.17 -16.34
N CYS A 37 -24.49 -17.33 -15.91
CA CYS A 37 -24.42 -17.78 -14.52
C CYS A 37 -23.49 -16.89 -13.69
N ASP A 38 -22.37 -16.48 -14.26
CA ASP A 38 -21.35 -15.66 -13.59
C ASP A 38 -21.84 -14.23 -13.28
N ARG A 39 -22.51 -13.57 -14.21
CA ARG A 39 -23.06 -12.22 -14.00
C ARG A 39 -24.13 -12.18 -12.90
N ARG A 40 -24.96 -13.22 -12.80
CA ARG A 40 -26.00 -13.33 -11.76
C ARG A 40 -25.37 -13.56 -10.39
N SER A 41 -24.36 -14.41 -10.34
CA SER A 41 -23.55 -14.67 -9.17
C SER A 41 -22.88 -13.38 -8.66
N LEU A 42 -22.14 -12.67 -9.49
CA LEU A 42 -21.49 -11.40 -9.17
C LEU A 42 -22.47 -10.32 -8.70
N ARG A 43 -23.69 -10.30 -9.28
CA ARG A 43 -24.75 -9.38 -8.83
C ARG A 43 -25.20 -9.70 -7.42
N SER A 44 -25.46 -10.97 -7.11
CA SER A 44 -25.88 -11.42 -5.79
C SER A 44 -24.82 -11.10 -4.74
N GLN A 45 -23.55 -11.37 -5.03
CA GLN A 45 -22.43 -11.04 -4.14
C GLN A 45 -22.33 -9.53 -3.86
N ARG A 46 -22.51 -8.69 -4.88
CA ARG A 46 -22.52 -7.22 -4.68
C ARG A 46 -23.69 -6.76 -3.83
N MET A 47 -24.87 -7.36 -4.00
CA MET A 47 -26.05 -7.03 -3.17
C MET A 47 -25.81 -7.41 -1.71
N LEU A 48 -25.20 -8.58 -1.43
CA LEU A 48 -24.86 -9.00 -0.07
C LEU A 48 -23.82 -8.06 0.57
N ARG A 49 -22.77 -7.69 -0.15
CA ARG A 49 -21.76 -6.73 0.34
C ARG A 49 -22.36 -5.38 0.68
N ARG A 50 -23.26 -4.87 -0.18
CA ARG A 50 -23.98 -3.62 0.09
C ARG A 50 -24.87 -3.73 1.32
N ALA A 51 -25.61 -4.82 1.45
CA ALA A 51 -26.46 -5.08 2.62
C ALA A 51 -25.64 -5.13 3.92
N LEU A 52 -24.45 -5.75 3.91
CA LEU A 52 -23.54 -5.75 5.05
C LEU A 52 -23.16 -4.30 5.43
N ALA A 53 -22.75 -3.50 4.45
CA ALA A 53 -22.38 -2.11 4.70
C ALA A 53 -23.54 -1.29 5.29
N GLU A 54 -24.77 -1.50 4.83
CA GLU A 54 -25.96 -0.83 5.33
C GLU A 54 -26.27 -1.26 6.77
N LEU A 55 -26.22 -2.56 7.10
CA LEU A 55 -26.47 -3.06 8.46
C LEU A 55 -25.45 -2.51 9.46
N VAL A 56 -24.17 -2.55 9.13
CA VAL A 56 -23.13 -2.02 10.02
C VAL A 56 -23.24 -0.49 10.15
N SER A 57 -23.58 0.22 9.08
CA SER A 57 -23.83 1.68 9.13
C SER A 57 -25.06 2.04 9.99
N ASP A 58 -26.04 1.15 10.07
CA ASP A 58 -27.22 1.30 10.95
C ASP A 58 -26.89 0.96 12.43
N GLY A 59 -25.65 0.55 12.73
CA GLY A 59 -25.14 0.31 14.09
C GLY A 59 -25.05 -1.15 14.50
N GLU A 60 -25.25 -2.09 13.58
CA GLU A 60 -25.01 -3.52 13.88
C GLU A 60 -23.50 -3.81 13.92
N ASP A 61 -23.07 -4.67 14.86
CA ASP A 61 -21.71 -5.22 14.86
C ASP A 61 -21.58 -6.23 13.71
N VAL A 62 -20.50 -6.15 12.95
CA VAL A 62 -20.24 -7.04 11.81
C VAL A 62 -20.30 -8.52 12.18
N ASN A 63 -19.87 -8.86 13.42
CA ASN A 63 -19.90 -10.23 13.93
C ASN A 63 -21.29 -10.67 14.43
N ALA A 64 -22.21 -9.73 14.64
CA ALA A 64 -23.59 -10.02 15.06
C ALA A 64 -24.55 -10.18 13.88
N VAL A 65 -24.12 -9.84 12.64
CA VAL A 65 -24.95 -9.96 11.44
C VAL A 65 -25.39 -11.41 11.23
N THR A 66 -26.69 -11.59 10.91
CA THR A 66 -27.25 -12.91 10.62
C THR A 66 -27.54 -13.12 9.14
N VAL A 67 -27.58 -14.38 8.66
CA VAL A 67 -27.98 -14.69 7.27
C VAL A 67 -29.39 -14.14 6.98
N ALA A 68 -30.28 -14.16 7.98
CA ALA A 68 -31.64 -13.64 7.82
C ALA A 68 -31.64 -12.14 7.55
N ALA A 69 -31.02 -11.35 8.44
CA ALA A 69 -30.94 -9.89 8.30
C ALA A 69 -30.23 -9.50 7.00
N LEU A 70 -29.08 -10.15 6.69
CA LEU A 70 -28.31 -9.87 5.49
C LEU A 70 -29.09 -10.14 4.20
N THR A 71 -29.79 -11.30 4.11
CA THR A 71 -30.54 -11.66 2.91
C THR A 71 -31.81 -10.83 2.75
N GLU A 72 -32.49 -10.48 3.84
CA GLU A 72 -33.64 -9.57 3.86
C GLU A 72 -33.23 -8.17 3.35
N ARG A 73 -32.16 -7.58 3.91
CA ARG A 73 -31.63 -6.29 3.49
C ARG A 73 -31.18 -6.31 2.03
N ALA A 74 -30.57 -7.41 1.57
CA ALA A 74 -30.13 -7.59 0.19
C ALA A 74 -31.27 -7.87 -0.81
N GLY A 75 -32.51 -8.15 -0.33
CA GLY A 75 -33.62 -8.58 -1.19
C GLY A 75 -33.35 -9.94 -1.87
N LEU A 76 -32.62 -10.84 -1.18
CA LEU A 76 -32.22 -12.15 -1.67
C LEU A 76 -32.80 -13.26 -0.78
N THR A 77 -32.82 -14.50 -1.30
CA THR A 77 -33.20 -15.66 -0.50
C THR A 77 -32.01 -16.23 0.25
N ARG A 78 -32.25 -16.88 1.41
CA ARG A 78 -31.20 -17.64 2.12
C ARG A 78 -30.54 -18.67 1.23
N ARG A 79 -31.30 -19.32 0.32
CA ARG A 79 -30.76 -20.27 -0.66
C ARG A 79 -29.71 -19.60 -1.55
N THR A 80 -29.94 -18.34 -1.99
CA THR A 80 -28.99 -17.60 -2.78
C THR A 80 -27.70 -17.35 -2.00
N PHE A 81 -27.79 -17.01 -0.71
CA PHE A 81 -26.64 -16.85 0.16
C PHE A 81 -25.82 -18.16 0.22
N TYR A 82 -26.46 -19.28 0.56
CA TYR A 82 -25.79 -20.57 0.69
C TYR A 82 -25.25 -21.16 -0.64
N THR A 83 -25.58 -20.56 -1.77
CA THR A 83 -24.95 -20.88 -3.05
C THR A 83 -23.51 -20.33 -3.14
N HIS A 84 -23.22 -19.28 -2.38
CA HIS A 84 -21.94 -18.56 -2.43
C HIS A 84 -21.09 -18.75 -1.17
N TYR A 85 -21.72 -18.85 -0.01
CA TYR A 85 -21.07 -18.83 1.30
C TYR A 85 -21.65 -19.91 2.21
N ARG A 86 -20.81 -20.46 3.09
CA ARG A 86 -21.22 -21.48 4.07
C ARG A 86 -22.02 -20.85 5.24
N ASP A 87 -21.52 -19.72 5.74
CA ASP A 87 -22.06 -18.99 6.87
C ASP A 87 -21.62 -17.51 6.83
N ILE A 88 -21.99 -16.72 7.83
CA ILE A 88 -21.59 -15.30 7.92
C ILE A 88 -20.10 -15.11 8.10
N PRO A 89 -19.38 -15.86 8.96
CA PRO A 89 -17.92 -15.76 9.05
C PRO A 89 -17.23 -16.00 7.69
N ASP A 90 -17.60 -17.05 6.98
CA ASP A 90 -17.07 -17.35 5.63
C ASP A 90 -17.35 -16.20 4.63
N PHE A 91 -18.53 -15.58 4.71
CA PHE A 91 -18.88 -14.43 3.87
C PHE A 91 -17.99 -13.21 4.19
N ILE A 92 -17.84 -12.88 5.48
CA ILE A 92 -17.01 -11.75 5.92
C ILE A 92 -15.55 -11.98 5.54
N GLU A 93 -15.00 -13.17 5.82
CA GLU A 93 -13.63 -13.53 5.47
C GLU A 93 -13.35 -13.37 3.96
N GLN A 94 -14.27 -13.82 3.10
CA GLN A 94 -14.12 -13.66 1.66
C GLN A 94 -14.23 -12.20 1.20
N VAL A 95 -15.11 -11.39 1.83
CA VAL A 95 -15.23 -9.96 1.55
C VAL A 95 -13.93 -9.25 1.91
N GLU A 96 -13.41 -9.50 3.09
CA GLU A 96 -12.17 -8.90 3.60
C GLU A 96 -10.96 -9.34 2.78
N ALA A 97 -10.82 -10.64 2.49
CA ALA A 97 -9.72 -11.16 1.68
C ALA A 97 -9.65 -10.47 0.31
N ASN A 98 -10.79 -10.32 -0.37
CA ASN A 98 -10.84 -9.62 -1.65
C ASN A 98 -10.41 -8.15 -1.54
N ILE A 99 -10.82 -7.46 -0.46
CA ILE A 99 -10.43 -6.06 -0.24
C ILE A 99 -8.93 -5.96 0.07
N LEU A 100 -8.42 -6.85 0.92
CA LEU A 100 -7.00 -6.89 1.30
C LEU A 100 -6.09 -7.17 0.10
N ASP A 101 -6.49 -8.07 -0.81
CA ASP A 101 -5.73 -8.35 -2.04
C ASP A 101 -5.68 -7.12 -2.97
N GLU A 102 -6.78 -6.42 -3.12
CA GLU A 102 -6.86 -5.18 -3.90
C GLU A 102 -6.02 -4.05 -3.27
N ILE A 103 -6.05 -3.93 -1.93
CA ILE A 103 -5.23 -2.98 -1.18
C ILE A 103 -3.74 -3.34 -1.32
N ARG A 104 -3.38 -4.61 -1.13
CA ARG A 104 -1.98 -5.09 -1.26
C ARG A 104 -1.39 -4.74 -2.61
N ALA A 105 -2.12 -5.02 -3.69
CA ALA A 105 -1.65 -4.72 -5.04
C ALA A 105 -1.39 -3.21 -5.25
N ARG A 106 -2.24 -2.35 -4.69
CA ARG A 106 -2.09 -0.89 -4.82
C ARG A 106 -1.01 -0.33 -3.91
N ILE A 107 -0.89 -0.83 -2.68
CA ILE A 107 0.22 -0.44 -1.79
C ILE A 107 1.56 -0.85 -2.42
N ALA A 108 1.65 -2.04 -3.03
CA ALA A 108 2.85 -2.46 -3.75
C ALA A 108 3.21 -1.50 -4.90
N HIS A 109 2.20 -0.97 -5.61
CA HIS A 109 2.42 0.03 -6.65
C HIS A 109 2.93 1.36 -6.07
N VAL A 110 2.35 1.86 -4.99
CA VAL A 110 2.84 3.06 -4.29
C VAL A 110 4.27 2.85 -3.79
N ALA A 111 4.56 1.72 -3.15
CA ALA A 111 5.88 1.40 -2.64
C ALA A 111 6.94 1.19 -3.72
N ALA A 112 6.54 0.92 -4.97
CA ALA A 112 7.45 0.77 -6.10
C ALA A 112 8.00 2.10 -6.64
N ALA A 113 7.45 3.25 -6.22
CA ALA A 113 7.92 4.57 -6.62
C ALA A 113 9.40 4.76 -6.24
N ASP A 114 10.18 5.38 -7.12
CA ASP A 114 11.57 5.72 -6.83
C ASP A 114 11.65 6.99 -5.95
N LEU A 115 12.68 7.05 -5.10
CA LEU A 115 12.85 8.14 -4.15
C LEU A 115 13.00 9.50 -4.81
N ALA A 116 13.61 9.58 -5.99
CA ALA A 116 13.80 10.85 -6.69
C ALA A 116 12.46 11.40 -7.22
N SER A 117 11.60 10.53 -7.73
CA SER A 117 10.24 10.91 -8.13
C SER A 117 9.41 11.32 -6.93
N LEU A 118 9.50 10.59 -5.82
CA LEU A 118 8.80 10.92 -4.59
C LEU A 118 9.22 12.30 -4.05
N TYR A 119 10.53 12.58 -4.04
CA TYR A 119 11.06 13.87 -3.59
C TYR A 119 10.54 15.03 -4.44
N ARG A 120 10.58 14.90 -5.77
CA ARG A 120 10.02 15.93 -6.68
C ARG A 120 8.54 16.16 -6.43
N ASN A 121 7.76 15.09 -6.27
CA ASN A 121 6.33 15.21 -6.03
C ASN A 121 6.02 15.94 -4.72
N ILE A 122 6.86 15.76 -3.68
CA ILE A 122 6.72 16.50 -2.40
C ILE A 122 7.00 17.98 -2.63
N GLU A 123 8.08 18.34 -3.35
CA GLU A 123 8.42 19.74 -3.65
C GLU A 123 7.33 20.43 -4.47
N ASP A 124 6.74 19.73 -5.44
CA ASP A 124 5.69 20.25 -6.32
C ASP A 124 4.28 20.15 -5.71
N LEU A 125 4.13 19.66 -4.48
CA LEU A 125 2.86 19.36 -3.81
C LEU A 125 1.98 18.39 -4.59
N GLU A 126 2.58 17.50 -5.36
CA GLU A 126 1.89 16.48 -6.14
C GLU A 126 1.77 15.15 -5.37
N PRO A 127 0.75 14.32 -5.68
CA PRO A 127 0.57 13.03 -5.04
C PRO A 127 1.74 12.08 -5.28
N ALA A 128 2.06 11.25 -4.29
CA ALA A 128 2.96 10.12 -4.49
C ALA A 128 2.42 9.21 -5.62
N PRO A 129 3.28 8.68 -6.51
CA PRO A 129 2.85 7.80 -7.60
C PRO A 129 2.03 6.62 -7.08
N GLY A 130 0.89 6.33 -7.70
CA GLY A 130 -0.01 5.23 -7.33
C GLY A 130 -0.95 5.52 -6.14
N SER A 131 -0.73 6.61 -5.38
CA SER A 131 -1.56 6.92 -4.21
C SER A 131 -2.99 7.33 -4.58
N VAL A 132 -3.17 8.02 -5.70
CA VAL A 132 -4.51 8.42 -6.18
C VAL A 132 -5.35 7.20 -6.51
N GLU A 133 -4.79 6.19 -7.17
CA GLU A 133 -5.46 4.93 -7.53
C GLU A 133 -5.86 4.13 -6.29
N LEU A 134 -5.01 4.10 -5.26
CA LEU A 134 -5.33 3.48 -3.97
C LEU A 134 -6.53 4.17 -3.33
N LEU A 135 -6.49 5.49 -3.22
CA LEU A 135 -7.54 6.28 -2.57
C LEU A 135 -8.84 6.30 -3.40
N ALA A 136 -8.75 6.28 -4.72
CA ALA A 136 -9.91 6.14 -5.61
C ALA A 136 -10.59 4.77 -5.41
N TYR A 137 -9.81 3.70 -5.22
CA TYR A 137 -10.34 2.39 -4.86
C TYR A 137 -11.07 2.44 -3.51
N LEU A 138 -10.42 2.98 -2.46
CA LEU A 138 -11.02 3.10 -1.13
C LEU A 138 -12.33 3.90 -1.17
N LYS A 139 -12.39 4.99 -1.94
CA LYS A 139 -13.60 5.80 -2.08
C LYS A 139 -14.71 5.08 -2.87
N ARG A 140 -14.35 4.38 -3.95
CA ARG A 140 -15.32 3.66 -4.79
C ARG A 140 -16.04 2.55 -4.02
N ASP A 141 -15.31 1.77 -3.22
CA ASP A 141 -15.84 0.70 -2.40
C ASP A 141 -16.12 1.15 -0.95
N GLY A 142 -16.23 2.48 -0.77
CA GLY A 142 -16.24 3.18 0.51
C GLY A 142 -17.32 2.73 1.49
N ALA A 143 -18.49 2.29 1.00
CA ALA A 143 -19.56 1.80 1.87
C ALA A 143 -19.15 0.54 2.64
N VAL A 144 -18.59 -0.45 1.94
CA VAL A 144 -18.16 -1.72 2.56
C VAL A 144 -16.88 -1.54 3.38
N ILE A 145 -15.88 -0.85 2.80
CA ILE A 145 -14.62 -0.58 3.49
C ILE A 145 -14.87 0.27 4.75
N GLY A 146 -15.71 1.30 4.66
CA GLY A 146 -16.05 2.15 5.79
C GLY A 146 -16.79 1.43 6.91
N ALA A 147 -17.66 0.46 6.57
CA ALA A 147 -18.30 -0.40 7.55
C ALA A 147 -17.26 -1.26 8.30
N LEU A 148 -16.30 -1.84 7.60
CA LEU A 148 -15.25 -2.67 8.20
C LEU A 148 -14.22 -1.86 9.00
N LEU A 149 -13.93 -0.62 8.61
CA LEU A 149 -13.01 0.29 9.31
C LEU A 149 -13.67 1.04 10.48
N GLY A 150 -14.99 1.08 10.53
CA GLY A 150 -15.78 1.84 11.49
C GLY A 150 -15.93 1.15 12.85
N PRO A 151 -16.65 1.79 13.80
CA PRO A 151 -16.81 1.27 15.17
C PRO A 151 -17.49 -0.11 15.26
N GLY A 152 -18.37 -0.45 14.31
CA GLY A 152 -19.03 -1.77 14.24
C GLY A 152 -18.29 -2.78 13.35
N GLY A 153 -17.10 -2.43 12.85
CA GLY A 153 -16.29 -3.26 11.96
C GLY A 153 -15.40 -4.25 12.70
N ASP A 154 -14.44 -4.81 11.97
CA ASP A 154 -13.45 -5.75 12.51
C ASP A 154 -12.11 -5.05 12.80
N PRO A 155 -11.69 -4.90 14.08
CA PRO A 155 -10.38 -4.36 14.42
C PRO A 155 -9.21 -5.17 13.82
N ALA A 156 -9.38 -6.48 13.64
CA ALA A 156 -8.36 -7.32 13.01
C ALA A 156 -8.20 -7.00 11.52
N PHE A 157 -9.25 -6.56 10.85
CA PHE A 157 -9.17 -6.10 9.46
C PHE A 157 -8.29 -4.87 9.32
N VAL A 158 -8.44 -3.89 10.22
CA VAL A 158 -7.57 -2.70 10.28
C VAL A 158 -6.12 -3.10 10.48
N GLN A 159 -5.87 -4.02 11.43
CA GLN A 159 -4.51 -4.50 11.70
C GLN A 159 -3.90 -5.20 10.48
N ARG A 160 -4.66 -6.03 9.77
CA ARG A 160 -4.20 -6.69 8.53
C ARG A 160 -3.83 -5.70 7.43
N ILE A 161 -4.56 -4.58 7.28
CA ILE A 161 -4.19 -3.52 6.34
C ILE A 161 -2.85 -2.88 6.75
N MET A 162 -2.67 -2.57 8.03
CA MET A 162 -1.42 -1.98 8.53
C MET A 162 -0.25 -2.94 8.37
N ASP A 163 -0.45 -4.24 8.60
CA ASP A 163 0.58 -5.28 8.39
C ASP A 163 0.99 -5.36 6.92
N ILE A 164 0.01 -5.36 5.99
CA ILE A 164 0.29 -5.32 4.54
C ILE A 164 1.13 -4.10 4.17
N ALA A 165 0.77 -2.91 4.68
CA ALA A 165 1.50 -1.69 4.40
C ALA A 165 2.94 -1.76 4.95
N ARG A 166 3.09 -2.15 6.21
CA ARG A 166 4.38 -2.29 6.87
C ARG A 166 5.29 -3.28 6.13
N ASP A 167 4.78 -4.49 5.86
CA ASP A 167 5.57 -5.55 5.25
C ASP A 167 5.98 -5.18 3.81
N THR A 168 5.08 -4.57 3.03
CA THR A 168 5.37 -4.13 1.66
C THR A 168 6.47 -3.06 1.64
N VAL A 169 6.40 -2.07 2.53
CA VAL A 169 7.42 -1.02 2.63
C VAL A 169 8.73 -1.60 3.17
N ALA A 170 8.68 -2.45 4.20
CA ALA A 170 9.87 -3.11 4.75
C ALA A 170 10.60 -3.97 3.69
N ASP A 171 9.87 -4.72 2.88
CA ASP A 171 10.46 -5.53 1.80
C ASP A 171 11.08 -4.65 0.71
N ARG A 172 10.45 -3.55 0.37
CA ARG A 172 11.01 -2.57 -0.58
C ARG A 172 12.31 -1.96 -0.06
N MET A 173 12.37 -1.65 1.22
CA MET A 173 13.57 -1.09 1.85
C MET A 173 14.73 -2.08 1.90
N LYS A 174 14.47 -3.39 2.05
CA LYS A 174 15.52 -4.45 1.99
C LYS A 174 16.21 -4.50 0.62
N THR A 175 15.52 -4.15 -0.44
CA THR A 175 16.08 -4.10 -1.81
C THR A 175 16.72 -2.76 -2.16
N GLY A 176 16.63 -1.76 -1.27
CA GLY A 176 17.16 -0.40 -1.46
C GLY A 176 18.48 -0.14 -0.74
N ILE A 177 18.80 1.13 -0.57
CA ILE A 177 20.11 1.65 -0.17
C ILE A 177 20.50 1.33 1.30
N PHE A 178 19.60 0.82 2.15
CA PHE A 178 19.83 0.66 3.59
C PHE A 178 19.51 -0.71 4.19
N PRO A 179 20.05 -1.82 3.68
CA PRO A 179 19.85 -3.09 4.36
C PRO A 179 20.62 -3.09 5.70
N GLY A 180 19.90 -3.06 6.80
CA GLY A 180 20.44 -3.37 8.12
C GLY A 180 21.00 -2.22 8.96
N VAL A 181 21.12 -1.01 8.44
CA VAL A 181 21.71 0.12 9.19
C VAL A 181 20.75 0.73 10.21
N LEU A 182 19.45 0.67 9.99
CA LEU A 182 18.46 1.30 10.87
C LEU A 182 17.91 0.38 11.97
N GLY A 183 18.16 -0.93 11.91
CA GLY A 183 17.81 -1.89 12.97
C GLY A 183 16.37 -1.72 13.51
N ALA A 184 16.22 -1.88 14.82
CA ALA A 184 14.94 -1.75 15.50
C ALA A 184 14.33 -0.34 15.41
N PHE A 185 15.13 0.71 15.24
CA PHE A 185 14.61 2.07 15.07
C PHE A 185 13.73 2.18 13.83
N PHE A 186 14.12 1.56 12.72
CA PHE A 186 13.34 1.58 11.48
C PHE A 186 11.98 0.89 11.66
N ASP A 187 11.94 -0.19 12.42
CA ASP A 187 10.67 -0.90 12.69
C ASP A 187 9.68 0.01 13.46
N TYR A 188 10.15 0.70 14.50
CA TYR A 188 9.33 1.68 15.22
C TYR A 188 8.90 2.86 14.36
N TYR A 189 9.81 3.40 13.54
CA TYR A 189 9.48 4.48 12.62
C TYR A 189 8.43 4.07 11.60
N LEU A 190 8.57 2.89 11.01
CA LEU A 190 7.62 2.36 10.05
C LEU A 190 6.24 2.09 10.68
N ALA A 191 6.21 1.54 11.89
CA ALA A 191 4.97 1.38 12.65
C ALA A 191 4.27 2.73 12.90
N TYR A 192 5.03 3.77 13.26
CA TYR A 192 4.52 5.13 13.44
C TYR A 192 3.91 5.69 12.15
N VAL A 193 4.63 5.62 11.03
CA VAL A 193 4.16 6.15 9.74
C VAL A 193 2.90 5.43 9.29
N VAL A 194 2.89 4.10 9.31
CA VAL A 194 1.72 3.30 8.89
C VAL A 194 0.50 3.59 9.77
N ALA A 195 0.69 3.73 11.09
CA ALA A 195 -0.41 4.08 11.98
C ALA A 195 -0.94 5.50 11.72
N ALA A 196 -0.07 6.46 11.45
CA ALA A 196 -0.45 7.83 11.12
C ALA A 196 -1.27 7.88 9.82
N GLU A 197 -0.79 7.22 8.76
CA GLU A 197 -1.50 7.11 7.47
C GLU A 197 -2.88 6.44 7.64
N MET A 198 -2.95 5.34 8.41
CA MET A 198 -4.22 4.68 8.71
C MET A 198 -5.16 5.63 9.47
N GLY A 199 -4.67 6.41 10.41
CA GLY A 199 -5.45 7.42 11.13
C GLY A 199 -6.04 8.49 10.20
N ILE A 200 -5.29 8.93 9.18
CA ILE A 200 -5.79 9.86 8.17
C ILE A 200 -6.91 9.21 7.35
N VAL A 201 -6.71 7.97 6.89
CA VAL A 201 -7.73 7.21 6.14
C VAL A 201 -9.01 7.05 6.96
N GLN A 202 -8.91 6.59 8.20
CA GLN A 202 -10.07 6.44 9.09
C GLN A 202 -10.79 7.79 9.30
N ARG A 203 -10.05 8.88 9.46
CA ARG A 203 -10.62 10.22 9.60
C ARG A 203 -11.35 10.64 8.33
N TRP A 204 -10.82 10.33 7.16
CA TRP A 204 -11.49 10.61 5.87
C TRP A 204 -12.81 9.86 5.74
N PHE A 205 -12.85 8.56 6.09
CA PHE A 205 -14.09 7.78 6.16
C PHE A 205 -15.10 8.37 7.15
N ALA A 206 -14.67 8.69 8.38
CA ALA A 206 -15.51 9.30 9.41
C ALA A 206 -16.10 10.67 8.99
N ARG A 207 -15.44 11.39 8.05
CA ARG A 207 -15.94 12.63 7.47
C ARG A 207 -16.82 12.41 6.23
N GLY A 208 -17.11 11.18 5.86
CA GLY A 208 -17.95 10.83 4.71
C GLY A 208 -17.26 11.01 3.37
N LEU A 209 -15.94 10.80 3.31
CA LEU A 209 -15.12 10.80 2.08
C LEU A 209 -15.30 12.09 1.24
N ARG A 210 -15.36 13.25 1.91
CA ARG A 210 -15.70 14.54 1.28
C ARG A 210 -14.64 14.98 0.28
N GLU A 211 -13.37 14.83 0.64
CA GLU A 211 -12.24 15.20 -0.19
C GLU A 211 -12.14 14.26 -1.40
N THR A 212 -11.56 14.76 -2.52
CA THR A 212 -11.30 13.89 -3.67
C THR A 212 -10.09 12.99 -3.40
N PRO A 213 -9.96 11.86 -4.11
CA PRO A 213 -8.77 11.01 -3.99
C PRO A 213 -7.46 11.76 -4.23
N GLU A 214 -7.43 12.68 -5.20
CA GLU A 214 -6.28 13.52 -5.52
C GLU A 214 -5.91 14.44 -4.35
N THR A 215 -6.92 15.09 -3.74
CA THR A 215 -6.70 15.96 -2.57
C THR A 215 -6.18 15.16 -1.39
N MET A 216 -6.78 13.99 -1.12
CA MET A 216 -6.32 13.12 -0.04
C MET A 216 -4.92 12.58 -0.28
N ALA A 217 -4.58 12.21 -1.53
CA ALA A 217 -3.26 11.77 -1.88
C ALA A 217 -2.18 12.84 -1.64
N ARG A 218 -2.47 14.11 -1.98
CA ARG A 218 -1.59 15.23 -1.65
C ARG A 218 -1.43 15.42 -0.14
N ILE A 219 -2.54 15.39 0.61
CA ILE A 219 -2.51 15.50 2.07
C ILE A 219 -1.63 14.40 2.68
N MET A 220 -1.82 13.15 2.26
CA MET A 220 -1.05 12.02 2.77
C MET A 220 0.42 12.10 2.36
N THR A 221 0.72 12.46 1.11
CA THR A 221 2.09 12.65 0.65
C THR A 221 2.83 13.70 1.50
N VAL A 222 2.19 14.83 1.79
CA VAL A 222 2.78 15.87 2.65
C VAL A 222 2.89 15.38 4.10
N ALA A 223 1.83 14.77 4.64
CA ALA A 223 1.77 14.36 6.04
C ALA A 223 2.84 13.29 6.39
N ALA A 224 3.20 12.42 5.44
CA ALA A 224 4.27 11.44 5.63
C ALA A 224 5.65 12.07 5.91
N PHE A 225 5.85 13.34 5.53
CA PHE A 225 7.12 14.06 5.67
C PHE A 225 7.06 15.24 6.63
N VAL A 226 5.85 15.63 7.10
CA VAL A 226 5.70 16.70 8.09
C VAL A 226 6.22 16.23 9.44
N ARG A 227 7.18 16.93 9.97
CA ARG A 227 7.65 16.74 11.35
C ARG A 227 6.85 17.64 12.29
N PRO A 228 6.48 17.19 13.51
CA PRO A 228 5.74 18.02 14.46
C PRO A 228 6.40 19.39 14.71
N GLY A 229 7.74 19.46 14.72
CA GLY A 229 8.48 20.71 14.88
C GLY A 229 8.23 21.73 13.77
N ASP A 230 7.94 21.29 12.56
CA ASP A 230 7.69 22.19 11.42
C ASP A 230 6.43 23.02 11.63
N LEU A 231 5.47 22.51 12.40
CA LEU A 231 4.23 23.21 12.74
C LEU A 231 4.43 24.38 13.74
N TYR A 232 5.57 24.44 14.42
CA TYR A 232 5.91 25.50 15.36
C TYR A 232 6.80 26.60 14.76
N GLY A 233 6.99 26.59 13.43
CA GLY A 233 7.68 27.65 12.71
C GLY A 233 9.22 27.67 12.82
N LYS A 234 9.79 26.66 13.50
CA LYS A 234 11.24 26.43 13.53
C LYS A 234 11.52 24.98 13.13
N PRO A 235 12.13 24.73 11.97
CA PRO A 235 12.50 23.38 11.61
C PRO A 235 13.49 22.83 12.63
N ILE A 236 13.18 21.66 13.17
CA ILE A 236 14.13 20.89 13.97
C ILE A 236 14.94 20.09 12.96
N ASP A 237 16.17 20.50 12.70
CA ASP A 237 17.07 19.81 11.79
C ASP A 237 17.68 18.59 12.50
N ILE A 238 16.95 17.48 12.44
CA ILE A 238 17.41 16.19 12.97
C ILE A 238 17.72 15.29 11.77
N ASN A 239 18.97 14.87 11.64
CA ASN A 239 19.32 13.75 10.79
C ASN A 239 18.74 12.46 11.40
N VAL A 240 17.52 12.08 10.96
CA VAL A 240 16.78 10.95 11.54
C VAL A 240 17.57 9.62 11.53
N PRO A 241 18.27 9.24 10.45
CA PRO A 241 19.13 8.06 10.47
C PRO A 241 20.22 8.12 11.54
N GLU A 242 20.92 9.23 11.64
CA GLU A 242 22.00 9.42 12.62
C GLU A 242 21.48 9.38 14.07
N TYR A 243 20.36 10.06 14.31
CA TYR A 243 19.72 10.07 15.63
C TYR A 243 19.21 8.69 16.04
N GLY A 244 18.61 7.96 15.09
CA GLY A 244 18.17 6.59 15.32
C GLY A 244 19.34 5.65 15.66
N MET A 245 20.47 5.76 14.97
CA MET A 245 21.67 4.99 15.28
C MET A 245 22.24 5.31 16.67
N LYS A 246 22.26 6.58 17.05
CA LYS A 246 22.67 7.00 18.42
C LYS A 246 21.77 6.40 19.48
N LEU A 247 20.44 6.50 19.31
CA LEU A 247 19.47 5.93 20.24
C LEU A 247 19.63 4.42 20.42
N MET A 248 20.02 3.72 19.39
CA MET A 248 20.22 2.28 19.42
C MET A 248 21.63 1.87 19.87
N GLY A 249 22.49 2.82 20.28
CA GLY A 249 23.85 2.59 20.72
C GLY A 249 24.81 2.20 19.58
N LEU A 250 24.42 2.43 18.32
CA LEU A 250 25.22 2.15 17.14
C LEU A 250 26.04 3.40 16.78
N ASN A 251 27.23 3.51 17.32
CA ASN A 251 28.14 4.63 17.04
C ASN A 251 28.98 4.32 15.79
N LEU A 252 28.43 4.58 14.58
CA LEU A 252 29.13 4.32 13.33
C LEU A 252 30.16 5.40 12.94
N PHE A 253 30.16 6.56 13.62
CA PHE A 253 31.00 7.72 13.28
C PHE A 253 31.99 8.15 14.38
N GLY A 254 32.20 7.32 15.40
CA GLY A 254 33.07 7.70 16.52
C GLY A 254 32.42 8.70 17.51
N PRO A 255 33.13 9.09 18.58
CA PRO A 255 32.64 10.14 19.48
C PRO A 255 32.50 11.45 18.69
N LEU A 256 31.32 12.03 18.72
CA LEU A 256 31.15 13.41 18.27
C LEU A 256 32.01 14.28 19.18
N ASP A 257 32.90 15.06 18.59
CA ASP A 257 33.59 16.11 19.34
C ASP A 257 32.52 16.94 20.05
N ASP A 258 32.63 16.99 21.38
CA ASP A 258 31.87 17.89 22.26
C ASP A 258 32.34 19.34 22.00
N ALA A 259 32.07 19.83 20.81
CA ALA A 259 32.27 21.23 20.43
C ALA A 259 30.90 21.90 20.35
N THR A 260 30.22 21.99 21.46
CA THR A 260 29.29 23.09 21.69
C THR A 260 29.68 23.76 22.98
N ASP A 261 30.42 24.82 22.76
CA ASP A 261 30.60 25.96 23.63
C ASP A 261 29.33 26.28 24.42
N ASP A 262 29.34 25.97 25.69
CA ASP A 262 28.32 26.32 26.67
C ASP A 262 28.51 27.80 27.09
N ALA A 263 28.60 28.69 26.13
CA ALA A 263 28.74 30.12 26.34
C ALA A 263 27.83 30.91 25.44
N ASP A 264 26.51 30.96 25.76
CA ASP A 264 25.62 32.10 25.43
C ASP A 264 24.13 31.85 25.70
N ILE A 265 23.82 31.17 26.81
CA ILE A 265 22.41 31.15 27.28
C ILE A 265 22.38 31.54 28.76
N LYS A 266 22.93 32.72 29.07
CA LYS A 266 22.65 33.41 30.36
C LYS A 266 22.68 34.91 30.14
N GLU A 267 21.70 35.46 29.48
CA GLU A 267 21.31 36.87 29.61
C GLU A 267 20.11 37.08 28.66
N ASP A 268 18.88 36.83 29.17
CA ASP A 268 17.66 37.49 28.71
C ASP A 268 16.41 36.90 29.41
N PHE A 269 16.53 36.69 30.76
CA PHE A 269 15.34 36.48 31.59
C PHE A 269 15.42 37.35 32.82
N ASN A 270 15.47 38.71 32.63
CA ASN A 270 15.05 39.69 33.61
C ASN A 270 14.78 41.02 32.90
N GLY A 271 13.52 41.24 32.55
CA GLY A 271 13.02 42.51 32.04
C GLY A 271 11.50 42.42 31.90
#